data_b7e42adf120a7548b01257f81627db7f
#
_entry.id   b7e42adf120a7548b01257f81627db7f
#
_cell.length_a   1.000
_cell.length_b   1.000
_cell.length_c   1.000
_cell.angle_alpha   90.00
_cell.angle_beta   90.00
_cell.angle_gamma   90.00
#
_symmetry.space_group_name_H-M   'P 1'
#
loop_
_entity.id
_entity.type
_entity.pdbx_description
1 polymer ?
#
loop_
_entity_poly.entity_id
_entity_poly.type
_entity_poly.pdbx_seq_one_letter_code
_entity_poly.pdbx_strand_id
1 'polypeptide(L)'
;MLNILPVLAVVASMQTVLPITVKTPELEINFMPRTPNQLGSFYEARGFPKAMRDVLSKQCFITVGILNTSKEKIWHDLSNWQFSVAGKPIKREHRDYWKKRWQDMAVPLSKQSTFRWTLIPETLDYLPDEHEGGNIILPFTDQPISLTATFLTGDNRQGKKITIQTDKLYCAEDPQ
;
A
#
# COMPACT_ATOMS: atom_id res chain seq x y z
N MET A 1 44.33 -29.90 24.24
CA MET A 1 44.16 -28.77 23.30
C MET A 1 42.69 -28.62 23.04
N LEU A 2 42.07 -27.58 23.57
CA LEU A 2 40.62 -27.33 23.47
C LEU A 2 40.39 -26.39 22.28
N ASN A 3 39.78 -26.92 21.23
CA ASN A 3 39.40 -26.09 20.06
C ASN A 3 38.14 -25.31 20.38
N ILE A 4 38.26 -24.01 20.62
CA ILE A 4 37.14 -23.10 20.76
C ILE A 4 36.79 -22.61 19.35
N LEU A 5 35.65 -23.10 18.79
CA LEU A 5 35.07 -22.62 17.55
C LEU A 5 34.41 -21.26 17.83
N PRO A 6 34.67 -20.19 17.02
CA PRO A 6 34.00 -18.94 17.18
C PRO A 6 32.53 -19.06 16.74
N VAL A 7 31.60 -18.76 17.65
CA VAL A 7 30.19 -18.57 17.30
C VAL A 7 30.06 -17.22 16.59
N LEU A 8 29.86 -17.26 15.28
CA LEU A 8 29.48 -16.07 14.50
C LEU A 8 28.05 -15.71 14.86
N ALA A 9 27.87 -14.67 15.65
CA ALA A 9 26.56 -14.06 15.87
C ALA A 9 26.14 -13.34 14.59
N VAL A 10 25.13 -13.87 13.90
CA VAL A 10 24.45 -13.18 12.80
C VAL A 10 23.59 -12.09 13.45
N VAL A 11 24.07 -10.85 13.39
CA VAL A 11 23.27 -9.67 13.76
C VAL A 11 22.29 -9.45 12.61
N ALA A 12 21.04 -9.88 12.77
CA ALA A 12 19.96 -9.50 11.87
C ALA A 12 19.74 -7.99 12.02
N SER A 13 20.11 -7.21 11.00
CA SER A 13 19.86 -5.78 10.99
C SER A 13 18.35 -5.55 10.82
N MET A 14 17.69 -5.03 11.85
CA MET A 14 16.30 -4.58 11.78
C MET A 14 16.22 -3.44 10.78
N GLN A 15 15.63 -3.71 9.64
CA GLN A 15 15.37 -2.69 8.62
C GLN A 15 14.09 -1.94 9.00
N THR A 16 14.24 -0.77 9.62
CA THR A 16 13.10 0.13 9.82
C THR A 16 12.65 0.62 8.45
N VAL A 17 11.50 0.15 8.00
CA VAL A 17 10.93 0.57 6.71
C VAL A 17 10.40 2.00 6.86
N LEU A 18 11.09 2.94 6.24
CA LEU A 18 10.74 4.35 6.26
C LEU A 18 9.68 4.66 5.18
N PRO A 19 8.82 5.67 5.42
CA PRO A 19 7.97 6.23 4.38
C PRO A 19 8.81 6.72 3.18
N ILE A 20 8.26 6.53 1.98
CA ILE A 20 8.89 6.97 0.73
C ILE A 20 8.02 8.06 0.10
N THR A 21 8.66 9.13 -0.34
CA THR A 21 8.03 10.20 -1.11
C THR A 21 8.61 10.22 -2.51
N VAL A 22 7.75 10.17 -3.51
CA VAL A 22 8.09 10.38 -4.92
C VAL A 22 7.48 11.70 -5.36
N LYS A 23 8.29 12.58 -5.94
CA LYS A 23 7.86 13.91 -6.41
C LYS A 23 8.12 14.06 -7.89
N THR A 24 7.15 14.64 -8.58
CA THR A 24 7.30 15.21 -9.93
C THR A 24 6.87 16.69 -9.88
N PRO A 25 7.03 17.45 -10.95
CA PRO A 25 6.49 18.81 -10.98
C PRO A 25 4.97 18.88 -10.81
N GLU A 26 4.25 17.81 -11.14
CA GLU A 26 2.79 17.79 -11.17
C GLU A 26 2.15 17.12 -9.94
N LEU A 27 2.87 16.22 -9.26
CA LEU A 27 2.30 15.50 -8.11
C LEU A 27 3.36 15.05 -7.11
N GLU A 28 2.93 14.90 -5.87
CA GLU A 28 3.67 14.25 -4.80
C GLU A 28 2.91 13.01 -4.32
N ILE A 29 3.60 11.87 -4.23
CA ILE A 29 3.04 10.65 -3.68
C ILE A 29 3.87 10.20 -2.48
N ASN A 30 3.17 9.91 -1.38
CA ASN A 30 3.72 9.33 -0.18
C ASN A 30 3.29 7.87 -0.03
N PHE A 31 4.22 6.98 0.21
CA PHE A 31 3.99 5.57 0.52
C PHE A 31 4.44 5.30 1.95
N MET A 32 3.54 4.84 2.79
CA MET A 32 3.79 4.54 4.20
C MET A 32 3.40 3.10 4.50
N PRO A 33 4.37 2.18 4.52
CA PRO A 33 4.12 0.79 4.93
C PRO A 33 3.58 0.72 6.36
N ARG A 34 2.67 -0.21 6.61
CA ARG A 34 2.02 -0.42 7.91
C ARG A 34 2.36 -1.80 8.46
N THR A 35 2.82 -1.84 9.71
CA THR A 35 3.10 -3.11 10.37
C THR A 35 1.82 -3.86 10.75
N PRO A 36 1.86 -5.20 10.90
CA PRO A 36 0.74 -5.99 11.39
C PRO A 36 0.16 -5.47 12.71
N ASN A 37 0.99 -5.05 13.67
CA ASN A 37 0.54 -4.49 14.95
C ASN A 37 -0.17 -3.14 14.78
N GLN A 38 0.33 -2.26 13.92
CA GLN A 38 -0.35 -0.99 13.61
C GLN A 38 -1.73 -1.24 12.99
N LEU A 39 -1.83 -2.17 12.06
CA LEU A 39 -3.11 -2.57 11.43
C LEU A 39 -4.03 -3.24 12.44
N GLY A 40 -3.51 -4.16 13.23
CA GLY A 40 -4.26 -4.85 14.29
C GLY A 40 -4.93 -3.85 15.23
N SER A 41 -4.16 -2.94 15.80
CA SER A 41 -4.64 -1.89 16.71
C SER A 41 -5.64 -0.95 16.02
N PHE A 42 -5.37 -0.53 14.79
CA PHE A 42 -6.25 0.35 14.02
C PHE A 42 -7.64 -0.26 13.80
N TYR A 43 -7.69 -1.54 13.39
CA TYR A 43 -8.95 -2.23 13.10
C TYR A 43 -9.63 -2.74 14.39
N GLU A 44 -8.86 -3.10 15.43
CA GLU A 44 -9.40 -3.48 16.74
C GLU A 44 -10.16 -2.33 17.40
N ALA A 45 -9.56 -1.14 17.44
CA ALA A 45 -10.19 0.07 17.94
C ALA A 45 -11.52 0.42 17.23
N ARG A 46 -11.73 -0.09 16.02
CA ARG A 46 -12.96 0.05 15.23
C ARG A 46 -13.89 -1.17 15.34
N GLY A 47 -13.60 -2.08 16.25
CA GLY A 47 -14.42 -3.26 16.55
C GLY A 47 -14.47 -4.27 15.40
N PHE A 48 -13.38 -4.43 14.66
CA PHE A 48 -13.28 -5.46 13.61
C PHE A 48 -13.11 -6.84 14.23
N PRO A 49 -13.79 -7.89 13.70
CA PRO A 49 -13.63 -9.25 14.17
C PRO A 49 -12.18 -9.73 14.10
N LYS A 50 -11.73 -10.52 15.08
CA LYS A 50 -10.38 -11.08 15.12
C LYS A 50 -10.03 -11.81 13.82
N ALA A 51 -10.93 -12.65 13.31
CA ALA A 51 -10.72 -13.40 12.07
C ALA A 51 -10.40 -12.50 10.87
N MET A 52 -11.05 -11.33 10.79
CA MET A 52 -10.76 -10.34 9.75
C MET A 52 -9.38 -9.72 9.96
N ARG A 53 -9.02 -9.36 11.21
CA ARG A 53 -7.69 -8.80 11.54
C ARG A 53 -6.56 -9.80 11.25
N ASP A 54 -6.77 -11.09 11.54
CA ASP A 54 -5.81 -12.18 11.26
C ASP A 54 -5.57 -12.36 9.75
N VAL A 55 -6.57 -12.11 8.90
CA VAL A 55 -6.38 -12.09 7.44
C VAL A 55 -5.55 -10.90 7.01
N LEU A 56 -5.84 -9.72 7.56
CA LEU A 56 -5.19 -8.47 7.17
C LEU A 56 -3.71 -8.42 7.62
N SER A 57 -3.40 -8.98 8.79
CA SER A 57 -2.03 -9.01 9.33
C SER A 57 -1.04 -9.82 8.48
N LYS A 58 -1.55 -10.66 7.57
CA LYS A 58 -0.73 -11.47 6.65
C LYS A 58 -0.50 -10.79 5.29
N GLN A 59 -0.94 -9.55 5.14
CA GLN A 59 -0.84 -8.81 3.90
C GLN A 59 0.17 -7.66 4.02
N CYS A 60 0.67 -7.22 2.89
CA CYS A 60 1.46 -6.01 2.78
C CYS A 60 0.54 -4.79 2.63
N PHE A 61 0.41 -4.00 3.67
CA PHE A 61 -0.35 -2.76 3.65
C PHE A 61 0.55 -1.56 3.43
N ILE A 62 0.20 -0.73 2.47
CA ILE A 62 0.87 0.55 2.23
C ILE A 62 -0.19 1.64 2.16
N THR A 63 -0.14 2.58 3.10
CA THR A 63 -0.94 3.80 3.02
C THR A 63 -0.33 4.71 1.96
N VAL A 64 -1.14 5.13 1.01
CA VAL A 64 -0.77 6.02 -0.09
C VAL A 64 -1.46 7.35 0.13
N GLY A 65 -0.71 8.45 0.07
CA GLY A 65 -1.24 9.81 -0.02
C GLY A 65 -0.80 10.43 -1.34
N ILE A 66 -1.71 11.10 -2.03
CA ILE A 66 -1.46 11.73 -3.33
C ILE A 66 -1.86 13.19 -3.22
N LEU A 67 -0.93 14.09 -3.53
CA LEU A 67 -1.15 15.54 -3.62
C LEU A 67 -0.96 15.97 -5.06
N ASN A 68 -1.97 16.62 -5.64
CA ASN A 68 -1.86 17.27 -6.93
C ASN A 68 -1.18 18.64 -6.76
N THR A 69 0.07 18.77 -7.21
CA THR A 69 0.86 20.01 -7.17
C THR A 69 0.77 20.80 -8.49
N SER A 70 0.00 20.31 -9.46
CA SER A 70 -0.20 20.95 -10.76
C SER A 70 -1.38 21.92 -10.74
N LYS A 71 -1.55 22.63 -11.84
CA LYS A 71 -2.72 23.51 -12.07
C LYS A 71 -3.86 22.82 -12.82
N GLU A 72 -3.68 21.56 -13.18
CA GLU A 72 -4.66 20.77 -13.93
C GLU A 72 -5.22 19.68 -13.03
N LYS A 73 -6.42 19.20 -13.36
CA LYS A 73 -6.97 17.99 -12.74
C LYS A 73 -6.10 16.79 -13.10
N ILE A 74 -5.79 15.96 -12.10
CA ILE A 74 -5.06 14.70 -12.26
C ILE A 74 -5.99 13.54 -11.92
N TRP A 75 -5.88 12.44 -12.65
CA TRP A 75 -6.63 11.21 -12.45
C TRP A 75 -5.68 10.08 -12.12
N HIS A 76 -5.98 9.31 -11.07
CA HIS A 76 -5.44 7.97 -10.97
C HIS A 76 -6.47 6.92 -11.39
N ASP A 77 -5.96 5.82 -11.90
CA ASP A 77 -6.66 4.58 -12.10
C ASP A 77 -5.71 3.45 -11.67
N LEU A 78 -6.05 2.73 -10.60
CA LEU A 78 -5.18 1.71 -10.04
C LEU A 78 -4.96 0.51 -10.99
N SER A 79 -5.77 0.36 -12.03
CA SER A 79 -5.53 -0.62 -13.10
C SER A 79 -4.27 -0.30 -13.93
N ASN A 80 -3.84 0.97 -13.91
CA ASN A 80 -2.61 1.44 -14.57
C ASN A 80 -1.38 1.40 -13.63
N TRP A 81 -1.51 0.82 -12.44
CA TRP A 81 -0.42 0.65 -11.49
C TRP A 81 0.11 -0.78 -11.56
N GLN A 82 1.38 -0.90 -11.88
CA GLN A 82 2.06 -2.19 -12.04
C GLN A 82 3.04 -2.41 -10.91
N PHE A 83 2.86 -3.51 -10.18
CA PHE A 83 3.73 -3.92 -9.10
C PHE A 83 4.53 -5.15 -9.50
N SER A 84 5.80 -5.23 -9.09
CA SER A 84 6.63 -6.41 -9.31
C SER A 84 7.63 -6.62 -8.19
N VAL A 85 8.04 -7.88 -8.01
CA VAL A 85 9.10 -8.30 -7.08
C VAL A 85 10.13 -9.08 -7.88
N ALA A 86 11.39 -8.67 -7.82
CA ALA A 86 12.47 -9.26 -8.60
C ALA A 86 12.11 -9.41 -10.11
N GLY A 87 11.43 -8.40 -10.67
CA GLY A 87 10.98 -8.39 -12.06
C GLY A 87 9.76 -9.24 -12.38
N LYS A 88 9.20 -9.97 -11.40
CA LYS A 88 7.98 -10.77 -11.58
C LYS A 88 6.75 -9.96 -11.15
N PRO A 89 5.71 -9.84 -11.99
CA PRO A 89 4.49 -9.13 -11.62
C PRO A 89 3.84 -9.73 -10.37
N ILE A 90 3.39 -8.86 -9.47
CA ILE A 90 2.52 -9.22 -8.35
C ILE A 90 1.19 -8.48 -8.48
N LYS A 91 0.11 -9.13 -8.06
CA LYS A 91 -1.24 -8.61 -8.23
C LYS A 91 -1.69 -7.91 -6.95
N ARG A 92 -2.16 -6.66 -7.11
CA ARG A 92 -2.98 -6.00 -6.10
C ARG A 92 -4.42 -6.49 -6.23
N GLU A 93 -5.02 -6.89 -5.12
CA GLU A 93 -6.42 -7.29 -5.14
C GLU A 93 -7.35 -6.07 -5.23
N HIS A 94 -8.33 -6.14 -6.15
CA HIS A 94 -9.36 -5.13 -6.32
C HIS A 94 -10.27 -5.04 -5.09
N ARG A 95 -10.93 -3.90 -4.86
CA ARG A 95 -11.89 -3.72 -3.77
C ARG A 95 -12.99 -4.77 -3.72
N ASP A 96 -13.42 -5.29 -4.88
CA ASP A 96 -14.46 -6.31 -4.97
C ASP A 96 -14.00 -7.69 -4.48
N TYR A 97 -12.71 -8.02 -4.63
CA TYR A 97 -12.13 -9.21 -4.01
C TYR A 97 -12.31 -9.18 -2.49
N TRP A 98 -11.97 -8.05 -1.85
CA TRP A 98 -12.11 -7.89 -0.41
C TRP A 98 -13.56 -7.91 0.03
N LYS A 99 -14.47 -7.27 -0.73
CA LYS A 99 -15.91 -7.34 -0.49
C LYS A 99 -16.41 -8.78 -0.46
N LYS A 100 -16.08 -9.56 -1.50
CA LYS A 100 -16.46 -10.97 -1.57
C LYS A 100 -15.88 -11.77 -0.42
N ARG A 101 -14.59 -11.59 -0.11
CA ARG A 101 -13.92 -12.28 0.99
C ARG A 101 -14.60 -12.03 2.34
N TRP A 102 -14.99 -10.79 2.62
CA TRP A 102 -15.70 -10.46 3.86
C TRP A 102 -17.11 -11.01 3.89
N GLN A 103 -17.79 -11.09 2.77
CA GLN A 103 -19.10 -11.75 2.66
C GLN A 103 -18.98 -13.25 2.94
N ASP A 104 -18.00 -13.93 2.34
CA ASP A 104 -17.74 -15.37 2.55
C ASP A 104 -17.38 -15.68 4.02
N MET A 105 -16.78 -14.73 4.73
CA MET A 105 -16.46 -14.82 6.16
C MET A 105 -17.60 -14.34 7.08
N ALA A 106 -18.77 -14.00 6.54
CA ALA A 106 -19.91 -13.45 7.27
C ALA A 106 -19.57 -12.21 8.15
N VAL A 107 -18.63 -11.38 7.69
CA VAL A 107 -18.29 -10.13 8.38
C VAL A 107 -19.49 -9.18 8.34
N PRO A 108 -19.86 -8.50 9.43
CA PRO A 108 -20.96 -7.54 9.43
C PRO A 108 -20.82 -6.45 8.36
N LEU A 109 -21.92 -6.09 7.68
CA LEU A 109 -21.92 -5.10 6.58
C LEU A 109 -21.31 -3.76 6.98
N SER A 110 -21.54 -3.31 8.21
CA SER A 110 -20.93 -2.08 8.73
C SER A 110 -19.40 -2.13 8.72
N LYS A 111 -18.79 -3.29 9.04
CA LYS A 111 -17.35 -3.49 9.02
C LYS A 111 -16.83 -3.63 7.60
N GLN A 112 -17.57 -4.28 6.71
CA GLN A 112 -17.23 -4.34 5.28
C GLN A 112 -17.19 -2.93 4.69
N SER A 113 -18.19 -2.08 4.99
CA SER A 113 -18.24 -0.70 4.53
C SER A 113 -17.09 0.12 5.09
N THR A 114 -16.85 0.06 6.41
CA THR A 114 -15.73 0.78 7.05
C THR A 114 -14.40 0.37 6.43
N PHE A 115 -14.17 -0.94 6.21
CA PHE A 115 -12.94 -1.41 5.54
C PHE A 115 -12.80 -0.83 4.13
N ARG A 116 -13.87 -0.85 3.34
CA ARG A 116 -13.85 -0.30 1.97
C ARG A 116 -13.41 1.17 1.95
N TRP A 117 -13.82 1.97 2.94
CA TRP A 117 -13.44 3.38 3.06
C TRP A 117 -11.97 3.59 3.47
N THR A 118 -11.30 2.58 4.02
CA THR A 118 -9.85 2.67 4.29
C THR A 118 -8.99 2.41 3.06
N LEU A 119 -9.55 1.85 1.99
CA LEU A 119 -8.83 1.58 0.75
C LEU A 119 -8.89 2.81 -0.16
N ILE A 120 -7.78 3.10 -0.83
CA ILE A 120 -7.79 4.11 -1.90
C ILE A 120 -8.82 3.71 -2.98
N PRO A 121 -9.62 4.62 -3.53
CA PRO A 121 -10.54 4.33 -4.64
C PRO A 121 -9.83 3.70 -5.84
N GLU A 122 -10.53 2.85 -6.60
CA GLU A 122 -9.93 2.27 -7.82
C GLU A 122 -9.63 3.35 -8.86
N THR A 123 -10.49 4.37 -8.93
CA THR A 123 -10.28 5.58 -9.74
C THR A 123 -10.70 6.80 -8.94
N LEU A 124 -9.93 7.87 -9.05
CA LEU A 124 -10.24 9.16 -8.43
C LEU A 124 -9.59 10.28 -9.23
N ASP A 125 -10.22 11.46 -9.22
CA ASP A 125 -9.63 12.72 -9.69
C ASP A 125 -9.18 13.59 -8.51
N TYR A 126 -8.21 14.44 -8.78
CA TYR A 126 -7.63 15.40 -7.84
C TYR A 126 -7.65 16.77 -8.49
N LEU A 127 -8.35 17.71 -7.89
CA LEU A 127 -8.25 19.11 -8.26
C LEU A 127 -6.86 19.67 -7.87
N PRO A 128 -6.43 20.81 -8.41
CA PRO A 128 -5.23 21.50 -7.95
C PRO A 128 -5.22 21.66 -6.43
N ASP A 129 -4.08 21.37 -5.80
CA ASP A 129 -3.83 21.41 -4.35
C ASP A 129 -4.66 20.39 -3.52
N GLU A 130 -5.43 19.51 -4.15
CA GLU A 130 -6.18 18.47 -3.47
C GLU A 130 -5.26 17.33 -3.04
N HIS A 131 -5.47 16.86 -1.80
CA HIS A 131 -4.77 15.73 -1.20
C HIS A 131 -5.76 14.67 -0.74
N GLU A 132 -5.63 13.48 -1.30
CA GLU A 132 -6.46 12.34 -0.96
C GLU A 132 -5.60 11.08 -0.89
N GLY A 133 -6.13 10.00 -0.30
CA GLY A 133 -5.39 8.75 -0.20
C GLY A 133 -6.20 7.60 0.41
N GLY A 134 -5.48 6.56 0.73
CA GLY A 134 -6.02 5.34 1.33
C GLY A 134 -5.01 4.21 1.26
N ASN A 135 -5.41 3.01 1.64
CA ASN A 135 -4.51 1.87 1.63
C ASN A 135 -4.57 1.12 0.30
N ILE A 136 -3.42 0.66 -0.17
CA ILE A 136 -3.29 -0.44 -1.11
C ILE A 136 -2.85 -1.70 -0.34
N ILE A 137 -3.27 -2.87 -0.84
CA ILE A 137 -2.96 -4.16 -0.23
C ILE A 137 -2.35 -5.05 -1.28
N LEU A 138 -1.14 -5.55 -0.99
CA LEU A 138 -0.37 -6.45 -1.83
C LEU A 138 -0.13 -7.77 -1.10
N PRO A 139 0.22 -8.85 -1.80
CA PRO A 139 0.78 -10.03 -1.17
C PRO A 139 2.02 -9.66 -0.35
N PHE A 140 2.15 -10.27 0.83
CA PHE A 140 3.34 -10.05 1.66
C PHE A 140 4.61 -10.58 0.97
N THR A 141 5.69 -9.82 1.07
CA THR A 141 7.03 -10.19 0.61
C THR A 141 8.09 -9.51 1.47
N ASP A 142 9.21 -10.19 1.69
CA ASP A 142 10.42 -9.68 2.35
C ASP A 142 11.37 -8.94 1.37
N GLN A 143 11.04 -8.98 0.06
CA GLN A 143 11.82 -8.34 -0.98
C GLN A 143 11.27 -6.96 -1.34
N PRO A 144 12.09 -6.06 -1.91
CA PRO A 144 11.63 -4.78 -2.41
C PRO A 144 10.61 -4.94 -3.53
N ILE A 145 9.59 -4.09 -3.50
CA ILE A 145 8.53 -4.03 -4.50
C ILE A 145 8.78 -2.84 -5.41
N SER A 146 8.88 -3.10 -6.71
CA SER A 146 8.90 -2.06 -7.73
C SER A 146 7.48 -1.67 -8.11
N LEU A 147 7.25 -0.37 -8.31
CA LEU A 147 6.00 0.20 -8.79
C LEU A 147 6.26 1.07 -10.01
N THR A 148 5.46 0.88 -11.03
CA THR A 148 5.23 1.87 -12.11
C THR A 148 3.76 2.28 -12.07
N ALA A 149 3.50 3.56 -11.78
CA ALA A 149 2.15 4.10 -11.70
C ALA A 149 1.95 5.23 -12.72
N THR A 150 0.83 5.18 -13.42
CA THR A 150 0.48 6.16 -14.46
C THR A 150 -0.75 6.94 -14.05
N PHE A 151 -0.67 8.26 -14.26
CA PHE A 151 -1.73 9.23 -14.04
C PHE A 151 -2.05 9.95 -15.36
N LEU A 152 -3.28 10.38 -15.50
CA LEU A 152 -3.73 11.17 -16.63
C LEU A 152 -4.08 12.58 -16.16
N THR A 153 -3.96 13.59 -17.02
CA THR A 153 -4.33 14.98 -16.68
C THR A 153 -5.48 15.50 -17.55
N GLY A 154 -6.03 16.64 -17.14
CA GLY A 154 -7.13 17.31 -17.81
C GLY A 154 -8.51 16.78 -17.42
N ASP A 155 -9.56 17.56 -17.69
CA ASP A 155 -10.94 17.25 -17.25
C ASP A 155 -11.48 15.94 -17.84
N ASN A 156 -11.05 15.56 -19.02
CA ASN A 156 -11.50 14.38 -19.77
C ASN A 156 -10.45 13.26 -19.83
N ARG A 157 -9.37 13.31 -19.04
CA ARG A 157 -8.24 12.37 -19.04
C ARG A 157 -7.42 12.36 -20.34
N GLN A 158 -7.52 13.37 -21.16
CA GLN A 158 -6.84 13.45 -22.47
C GLN A 158 -5.60 14.36 -22.46
N GLY A 159 -5.22 14.86 -21.30
CA GLY A 159 -4.03 15.68 -21.15
C GLY A 159 -2.74 14.85 -21.06
N LYS A 160 -1.70 15.45 -20.50
CA LYS A 160 -0.39 14.83 -20.32
C LYS A 160 -0.51 13.54 -19.47
N LYS A 161 0.24 12.55 -19.85
CA LYS A 161 0.45 11.33 -19.05
C LYS A 161 1.65 11.52 -18.11
N ILE A 162 1.43 11.32 -16.81
CA ILE A 162 2.48 11.36 -15.80
C ILE A 162 2.78 9.92 -15.38
N THR A 163 4.04 9.52 -15.38
CA THR A 163 4.46 8.21 -14.92
C THR A 163 5.46 8.39 -13.80
N ILE A 164 5.20 7.73 -12.67
CA ILE A 164 6.16 7.61 -11.58
C ILE A 164 6.69 6.18 -11.48
N GLN A 165 7.92 6.05 -10.99
CA GLN A 165 8.55 4.77 -10.76
C GLN A 165 9.29 4.79 -9.41
N THR A 166 9.23 3.68 -8.69
CA THR A 166 10.06 3.42 -7.52
C THR A 166 10.30 1.92 -7.39
N ASP A 167 11.47 1.54 -6.91
CA ASP A 167 11.88 0.16 -6.60
C ASP A 167 12.11 -0.05 -5.10
N LYS A 168 11.61 0.87 -4.28
CA LYS A 168 11.91 0.98 -2.85
C LYS A 168 10.70 0.80 -1.95
N LEU A 169 9.61 0.24 -2.45
CA LEU A 169 8.49 -0.10 -1.58
C LEU A 169 8.81 -1.40 -0.84
N TYR A 170 8.44 -1.47 0.42
CA TYR A 170 8.65 -2.65 1.27
C TYR A 170 7.39 -2.92 2.09
N CYS A 171 7.16 -4.18 2.42
CA CYS A 171 6.21 -4.54 3.47
C CYS A 171 6.84 -4.24 4.83
N ALA A 172 6.09 -3.63 5.74
CA ALA A 172 6.57 -3.41 7.09
C ALA A 172 6.30 -4.64 7.96
N GLU A 173 7.26 -4.98 8.80
CA GLU A 173 7.15 -6.02 9.84
C GLU A 173 7.17 -5.36 11.21
N ASP A 174 6.61 -6.08 12.20
CA ASP A 174 6.69 -5.63 13.58
C ASP A 174 8.12 -5.81 14.10
N PRO A 175 8.61 -4.89 14.93
CA PRO A 175 9.90 -5.07 15.63
C PRO A 175 9.89 -6.38 16.44
N GLN A 176 10.99 -7.13 16.36
CA GLN A 176 11.19 -8.33 17.16
C GLN A 176 11.59 -7.97 18.59
#